data_5291985a1f88ea3e38984f007f5aff8d
#
_entry.id   5291985a1f88ea3e38984f007f5aff8d
#
_cell.length_a   1.000
_cell.length_b   1.000
_cell.length_c   1.000
_cell.angle_alpha   90.00
_cell.angle_beta   90.00
_cell.angle_gamma   90.00
#
_symmetry.space_group_name_H-M   'P 1'
#
loop_
_entity.id
_entity.type
_entity.pdbx_description
1 polymer ?
#
loop_
_entity_poly.entity_id
_entity_poly.type
_entity_poly.pdbx_seq_one_letter_code
_entity_poly.pdbx_strand_id
1 'polypeptide(L)'
;MGNLFTTFTNCRLCVNGQLVEGERLVVSQDDGLILQSTGYIGGEIIDLDDAIIAPGFLELHTNGVNAIHYTNFKDASDFHADLESVSHYYPSQGITGFWATVPTVESELYKKVDDKLENTFLCLLL
;
A
#
# COMPACT_ATOMS: atom_id res chain seq x y z
N MET A 1 5.64 -10.22 -25.63
CA MET A 1 5.33 -8.84 -25.19
C MET A 1 4.39 -8.99 -24.02
N GLY A 2 4.79 -8.59 -22.82
CA GLY A 2 3.89 -8.62 -21.66
C GLY A 2 2.72 -7.66 -21.87
N ASN A 3 1.61 -7.95 -21.22
CA ASN A 3 0.49 -7.02 -21.15
C ASN A 3 0.97 -5.79 -20.34
N LEU A 4 1.00 -4.63 -20.97
CA LEU A 4 1.45 -3.40 -20.32
C LEU A 4 0.39 -2.81 -19.37
N PHE A 5 -0.82 -3.35 -19.39
CA PHE A 5 -1.95 -2.82 -18.64
C PHE A 5 -2.78 -3.95 -18.01
N THR A 6 -3.40 -3.64 -16.87
CA THR A 6 -4.48 -4.44 -16.28
C THR A 6 -5.74 -3.58 -16.27
N THR A 7 -6.83 -4.13 -16.80
CA THR A 7 -8.13 -3.46 -16.82
C THR A 7 -9.10 -4.21 -15.91
N PHE A 8 -9.57 -3.54 -14.88
CA PHE A 8 -10.63 -4.03 -14.00
C PHE A 8 -11.98 -3.60 -14.54
N THR A 9 -12.87 -4.56 -14.73
CA THR A 9 -14.22 -4.37 -15.29
C THR A 9 -15.29 -4.89 -14.34
N ASN A 10 -16.56 -4.60 -14.64
CA ASN A 10 -17.70 -5.04 -13.84
C ASN A 10 -17.48 -4.70 -12.35
N CYS A 11 -17.16 -3.44 -12.10
CA CYS A 11 -16.89 -2.92 -10.77
C CYS A 11 -17.56 -1.57 -10.55
N ARG A 12 -17.70 -1.19 -9.29
CA ARG A 12 -18.14 0.13 -8.85
C ARG A 12 -16.95 0.89 -8.29
N LEU A 13 -16.70 2.09 -8.76
CA LEU A 13 -15.58 2.90 -8.27
C LEU A 13 -16.06 3.84 -7.17
N CYS A 14 -15.33 3.88 -6.06
CA CYS A 14 -15.53 4.89 -5.02
C CYS A 14 -14.75 6.16 -5.38
N VAL A 15 -15.46 7.18 -5.88
CA VAL A 15 -14.87 8.46 -6.29
C VAL A 15 -15.47 9.57 -5.44
N ASN A 16 -14.62 10.27 -4.68
CA ASN A 16 -15.05 11.37 -3.79
C ASN A 16 -16.19 10.96 -2.83
N GLY A 17 -16.14 9.74 -2.32
CA GLY A 17 -17.14 9.21 -1.38
C GLY A 17 -18.46 8.79 -2.02
N GLN A 18 -18.54 8.76 -3.34
CA GLN A 18 -19.70 8.27 -4.09
C GLN A 18 -19.34 7.02 -4.89
N LEU A 19 -20.31 6.11 -5.01
CA LEU A 19 -20.16 4.95 -5.89
C LEU A 19 -20.57 5.33 -7.30
N VAL A 20 -19.69 5.08 -8.25
CA VAL A 20 -19.89 5.30 -9.68
C VAL A 20 -19.96 3.94 -10.37
N GLU A 21 -21.07 3.68 -11.06
CA GLU A 21 -21.34 2.43 -11.77
C GLU A 21 -20.93 2.51 -13.24
N GLY A 22 -20.67 1.34 -13.84
CA GLY A 22 -20.37 1.23 -15.26
C GLY A 22 -18.99 1.72 -15.68
N GLU A 23 -18.18 2.09 -14.72
CA GLU A 23 -16.79 2.49 -14.95
C GLU A 23 -15.84 1.28 -14.98
N ARG A 24 -14.66 1.53 -15.40
CA ARG A 24 -13.54 0.58 -15.38
C ARG A 24 -12.28 1.28 -14.90
N LEU A 25 -11.40 0.53 -14.29
CA LEU A 25 -10.12 1.03 -13.85
C LEU A 25 -9.00 0.38 -14.68
N VAL A 26 -8.15 1.20 -15.27
CA VAL A 26 -6.99 0.74 -16.04
C VAL A 26 -5.72 1.11 -15.28
N VAL A 27 -4.87 0.13 -15.04
CA VAL A 27 -3.61 0.30 -14.32
C VAL A 27 -2.45 -0.09 -15.22
N SER A 28 -1.45 0.76 -15.29
CA SER A 28 -0.18 0.45 -15.94
C SER A 28 0.60 -0.56 -15.12
N GLN A 29 1.08 -1.63 -15.76
CA GLN A 29 1.92 -2.64 -15.10
C GLN A 29 3.38 -2.19 -14.95
N ASP A 30 3.79 -1.16 -15.69
CA ASP A 30 5.18 -0.67 -15.66
C ASP A 30 5.45 0.22 -14.43
N ASP A 31 4.49 1.05 -14.03
CA ASP A 31 4.64 2.05 -12.97
C ASP A 31 3.51 2.04 -11.93
N GLY A 32 2.51 1.17 -12.10
CA GLY A 32 1.37 1.06 -11.19
C GLY A 32 0.38 2.24 -11.24
N LEU A 33 0.54 3.15 -12.19
CA LEU A 33 -0.33 4.32 -12.27
C LEU A 33 -1.69 3.98 -12.83
N ILE A 34 -2.72 4.61 -12.24
CA ILE A 34 -4.08 4.58 -12.77
C ILE A 34 -4.14 5.49 -13.99
N LEU A 35 -4.58 4.95 -15.10
CA LEU A 35 -4.76 5.69 -16.34
C LEU A 35 -6.18 6.26 -16.41
N GLN A 36 -6.29 7.50 -16.85
CA GLN A 36 -7.60 8.06 -17.16
C GLN A 36 -8.25 7.24 -18.28
N SER A 37 -9.50 6.83 -18.07
CA SER A 37 -10.24 6.02 -19.04
C SER A 37 -10.40 6.78 -20.35
N THR A 38 -9.72 6.30 -21.39
CA THR A 38 -9.84 6.83 -22.77
C THR A 38 -10.84 6.03 -23.61
N GLY A 39 -11.63 5.16 -22.97
CA GLY A 39 -12.50 4.21 -23.67
C GLY A 39 -11.76 2.96 -24.19
N TYR A 40 -10.46 2.92 -24.10
CA TYR A 40 -9.66 1.75 -24.50
C TYR A 40 -9.63 0.71 -23.38
N ILE A 41 -9.87 -0.56 -23.74
CA ILE A 41 -9.64 -1.72 -22.87
C ILE A 41 -8.51 -2.50 -23.51
N GLY A 42 -7.41 -2.68 -22.79
CA GLY A 42 -6.26 -3.41 -23.27
C GLY A 42 -5.54 -4.15 -22.15
N GLY A 43 -4.66 -5.05 -22.56
CA GLY A 43 -3.90 -5.85 -21.62
C GLY A 43 -4.70 -6.97 -20.98
N GLU A 44 -4.40 -7.32 -19.73
CA GLU A 44 -5.15 -8.28 -18.94
C GLU A 44 -6.47 -7.69 -18.49
N ILE A 45 -7.55 -8.43 -18.65
CA ILE A 45 -8.89 -8.00 -18.20
C ILE A 45 -9.32 -8.86 -17.03
N ILE A 46 -9.64 -8.21 -15.92
CA ILE A 46 -10.12 -8.86 -14.69
C ILE A 46 -11.56 -8.41 -14.43
N ASP A 47 -12.48 -9.36 -14.42
CA ASP A 47 -13.87 -9.15 -14.02
C ASP A 47 -13.97 -9.22 -12.49
N LEU A 48 -14.50 -8.18 -11.85
CA LEU A 48 -14.59 -8.08 -10.40
C LEU A 48 -15.97 -8.44 -9.83
N ASP A 49 -16.89 -8.91 -10.66
CA ASP A 49 -18.21 -9.41 -10.23
C ASP A 49 -18.96 -8.41 -9.32
N ASP A 50 -19.09 -7.17 -9.80
CA ASP A 50 -19.74 -6.03 -9.11
C ASP A 50 -19.05 -5.60 -7.79
N ALA A 51 -17.79 -5.98 -7.58
CA ALA A 51 -17.03 -5.53 -6.42
C ALA A 51 -16.79 -4.00 -6.43
N ILE A 52 -16.52 -3.45 -5.26
CA ILE A 52 -16.18 -2.05 -5.10
C ILE A 52 -14.68 -1.88 -5.13
N ILE A 53 -14.17 -1.00 -5.97
CA ILE A 53 -12.81 -0.49 -5.90
C ILE A 53 -12.83 0.86 -5.18
N ALA A 54 -12.05 0.98 -4.13
CA ALA A 54 -11.85 2.21 -3.38
C ALA A 54 -10.36 2.48 -3.16
N PRO A 55 -9.96 3.73 -2.90
CA PRO A 55 -8.61 4.01 -2.40
C PRO A 55 -8.32 3.21 -1.14
N GLY A 56 -7.09 2.73 -1.01
CA GLY A 56 -6.64 2.07 0.20
C GLY A 56 -6.63 3.02 1.41
N PHE A 57 -6.67 2.46 2.60
CA PHE A 57 -6.60 3.22 3.84
C PHE A 57 -5.17 3.72 4.11
N LEU A 58 -5.08 4.90 4.73
CA LEU A 58 -3.87 5.40 5.33
C LEU A 58 -3.95 5.19 6.84
N GLU A 59 -3.04 4.39 7.38
CA GLU A 59 -2.91 4.21 8.83
C GLU A 59 -2.04 5.34 9.41
N LEU A 60 -2.64 6.23 10.16
CA LEU A 60 -1.98 7.45 10.63
C LEU A 60 -1.26 7.28 11.97
N HIS A 61 -1.48 6.17 12.68
CA HIS A 61 -0.92 5.94 14.00
C HIS A 61 -0.74 4.45 14.28
N THR A 62 0.46 3.94 14.01
CA THR A 62 0.77 2.53 14.30
C THR A 62 2.15 2.38 14.92
N ASN A 63 2.24 1.64 16.01
CA ASN A 63 3.51 1.25 16.65
C ASN A 63 4.10 -0.04 16.04
N GLY A 64 3.41 -0.61 15.08
CA GLY A 64 3.69 -1.89 14.45
C GLY A 64 2.42 -2.74 14.33
N VAL A 65 2.53 -3.88 13.72
CA VAL A 65 1.42 -4.77 13.41
C VAL A 65 1.87 -6.23 13.40
N ASN A 66 0.96 -7.16 13.56
CA ASN A 66 1.21 -8.60 13.45
C ASN A 66 2.38 -9.08 14.35
N ALA A 67 2.35 -8.68 15.62
CA ALA A 67 3.37 -8.94 16.64
C ALA A 67 4.74 -8.25 16.38
N ILE A 68 4.87 -7.45 15.35
CA ILE A 68 6.03 -6.60 15.10
C ILE A 68 5.80 -5.24 15.78
N HIS A 69 6.83 -4.73 16.45
CA HIS A 69 6.84 -3.41 17.07
C HIS A 69 8.09 -2.65 16.65
N TYR A 70 7.97 -1.43 16.14
CA TYR A 70 9.07 -0.67 15.52
C TYR A 70 10.23 -0.34 16.46
N THR A 71 10.08 -0.53 17.76
CA THR A 71 11.16 -0.35 18.74
C THR A 71 11.72 -1.68 19.28
N ASN A 72 11.23 -2.82 18.80
CA ASN A 72 11.64 -4.14 19.28
C ASN A 72 12.43 -4.91 18.23
N PHE A 73 13.60 -4.45 17.90
CA PHE A 73 14.54 -5.10 16.97
C PHE A 73 15.92 -5.26 17.60
N LYS A 74 16.68 -6.24 17.15
CA LYS A 74 18.04 -6.52 17.63
C LYS A 74 19.07 -5.70 16.88
N ASP A 75 18.97 -5.67 15.56
CA ASP A 75 19.91 -5.00 14.68
C ASP A 75 19.20 -4.44 13.41
N ALA A 76 19.97 -3.88 12.49
CA ALA A 76 19.45 -3.29 11.28
C ALA A 76 18.78 -4.30 10.34
N SER A 77 19.32 -5.52 10.27
CA SER A 77 18.78 -6.58 9.40
C SER A 77 17.42 -7.05 9.92
N ASP A 78 17.29 -7.22 11.23
CA ASP A 78 16.06 -7.57 11.92
C ASP A 78 14.98 -6.51 11.67
N PHE A 79 15.33 -5.22 11.81
CA PHE A 79 14.43 -4.10 11.54
C PHE A 79 13.93 -4.06 10.08
N HIS A 80 14.81 -4.29 9.12
CA HIS A 80 14.43 -4.32 7.71
C HIS A 80 13.51 -5.50 7.38
N ALA A 81 13.79 -6.69 7.93
CA ALA A 81 12.93 -7.85 7.76
C ALA A 81 11.53 -7.63 8.36
N ASP A 82 11.47 -6.97 9.51
CA ASP A 82 10.21 -6.60 10.15
C ASP A 82 9.42 -5.60 9.30
N LEU A 83 10.08 -4.56 8.77
CA LEU A 83 9.43 -3.60 7.86
C LEU A 83 8.94 -4.26 6.56
N GLU A 84 9.70 -5.17 5.99
CA GLU A 84 9.29 -5.93 4.83
C GLU A 84 8.04 -6.77 5.13
N SER A 85 8.00 -7.46 6.27
CA SER A 85 6.84 -8.22 6.72
C SER A 85 5.60 -7.33 6.92
N VAL A 86 5.78 -6.15 7.51
CA VAL A 86 4.71 -5.14 7.68
C VAL A 86 4.20 -4.66 6.33
N SER A 87 5.11 -4.39 5.38
CA SER A 87 4.77 -3.90 4.04
C SER A 87 3.95 -4.91 3.22
N HIS A 88 4.11 -6.19 3.46
CA HIS A 88 3.29 -7.24 2.84
C HIS A 88 1.97 -7.47 3.59
N TYR A 89 1.96 -7.27 4.91
CA TYR A 89 0.75 -7.48 5.71
C TYR A 89 -0.30 -6.38 5.50
N TYR A 90 0.10 -5.12 5.51
CA TYR A 90 -0.85 -4.00 5.41
C TYR A 90 -1.71 -4.01 4.15
N PRO A 91 -1.21 -4.27 2.94
CA PRO A 91 -2.05 -4.36 1.75
C PRO A 91 -3.10 -5.46 1.84
N SER A 92 -2.80 -6.58 2.51
CA SER A 92 -3.78 -7.65 2.74
C SER A 92 -4.95 -7.22 3.64
N GLN A 93 -4.80 -6.09 4.35
CA GLN A 93 -5.84 -5.47 5.18
C GLN A 93 -6.43 -4.20 4.53
N GLY A 94 -6.10 -3.93 3.26
CA GLY A 94 -6.56 -2.75 2.55
C GLY A 94 -5.85 -1.44 2.94
N ILE A 95 -4.72 -1.52 3.64
CA ILE A 95 -3.90 -0.36 4.03
C ILE A 95 -2.78 -0.21 3.00
N THR A 96 -2.75 0.93 2.31
CA THR A 96 -1.78 1.23 1.24
C THR A 96 -0.69 2.22 1.66
N GLY A 97 -0.79 2.75 2.85
CA GLY A 97 0.25 3.59 3.44
C GLY A 97 0.08 3.70 4.95
N PHE A 98 1.17 3.95 5.65
CA PHE A 98 1.12 4.12 7.10
C PHE A 98 2.20 5.07 7.60
N TRP A 99 1.96 5.66 8.77
CA TRP A 99 2.93 6.42 9.53
C TRP A 99 3.35 5.61 10.76
N ALA A 100 4.62 5.20 10.76
CA ALA A 100 5.21 4.53 11.91
C ALA A 100 5.26 5.51 13.09
N THR A 101 4.66 5.11 14.20
CA THR A 101 4.68 5.87 15.45
C THR A 101 5.68 5.23 16.39
N VAL A 102 6.70 6.00 16.75
CA VAL A 102 7.68 5.58 17.74
C VAL A 102 7.21 6.07 19.11
N PRO A 103 6.87 5.17 20.05
CA PRO A 103 6.50 5.56 21.40
C PRO A 103 7.70 6.17 22.14
N THR A 104 7.43 6.76 23.31
CA THR A 104 8.49 7.25 24.19
C THR A 104 9.39 6.09 24.64
N VAL A 105 10.65 6.16 24.24
CA VAL A 105 11.70 5.18 24.55
C VAL A 105 12.95 5.92 25.02
N GLU A 106 13.95 5.19 25.48
CA GLU A 106 15.25 5.75 25.83
C GLU A 106 15.91 6.44 24.62
N SER A 107 16.64 7.53 24.88
CA SER A 107 17.27 8.36 23.84
C SER A 107 18.13 7.58 22.85
N GLU A 108 18.87 6.56 23.34
CA GLU A 108 19.73 5.74 22.49
C GLU A 108 18.93 4.84 21.55
N LEU A 109 17.80 4.29 22.02
CA LEU A 109 16.93 3.49 21.21
C LEU A 109 16.20 4.36 20.17
N TYR A 110 15.74 5.55 20.58
CA TYR A 110 15.11 6.49 19.66
C TYR A 110 16.01 6.84 18.49
N LYS A 111 17.29 7.16 18.74
CA LYS A 111 18.27 7.43 17.68
C LYS A 111 18.46 6.26 16.74
N LYS A 112 18.51 5.03 17.25
CA LYS A 112 18.64 3.83 16.43
C LYS A 112 17.44 3.63 15.51
N VAL A 113 16.22 3.93 15.96
CA VAL A 113 15.01 3.87 15.15
C VAL A 113 15.00 4.97 14.09
N ASP A 114 15.33 6.21 14.48
CA ASP A 114 15.36 7.39 13.62
C ASP A 114 16.34 7.21 12.46
N ASP A 115 17.59 6.83 12.74
CA ASP A 115 18.63 6.51 11.75
C ASP A 115 18.18 5.42 10.75
N LYS A 116 17.27 4.53 11.14
CA LYS A 116 16.73 3.47 10.28
C LYS A 116 15.58 3.95 9.42
N LEU A 117 14.68 4.76 10.01
CA LEU A 117 13.51 5.29 9.31
C LEU A 117 13.88 6.37 8.30
N GLU A 118 14.88 7.23 8.56
CA GLU A 118 15.34 8.26 7.61
C GLU A 118 15.78 7.67 6.26
N ASN A 119 16.25 6.43 6.26
CA ASN A 119 16.66 5.72 5.04
C ASN A 119 15.55 4.85 4.43
N THR A 120 14.34 4.89 4.99
CA THR A 120 13.25 4.00 4.58
C THR A 120 11.99 4.83 4.32
N PHE A 121 11.90 5.43 3.14
CA PHE A 121 10.62 5.90 2.62
C PHE A 121 9.79 4.66 2.20
N LEU A 122 8.95 4.17 3.08
CA LEU A 122 7.95 3.17 2.73
C LEU A 122 6.74 3.88 2.14
N CYS A 123 6.81 4.22 0.87
CA CYS A 123 5.63 4.40 0.05
C CYS A 123 5.25 3.00 -0.45
N LEU A 124 4.23 2.39 0.12
CA LEU A 124 3.63 1.20 -0.45
C LEU A 124 2.90 1.62 -1.71
N LEU A 125 3.60 1.61 -2.84
CA LEU A 125 2.98 1.58 -4.16
C LEU A 125 2.53 0.13 -4.39
N LEU A 126 1.24 -0.08 -4.42
CA LEU A 126 0.63 -1.29 -4.98
C LEU A 126 0.66 -1.20 -6.48
#